data_b15e9d79b49b6bb001dfb96ce99da044
#
_entry.id   b15e9d79b49b6bb001dfb96ce99da044
#
_cell.length_a   1.000
_cell.length_b   1.000
_cell.length_c   1.000
_cell.angle_alpha   90.00
_cell.angle_beta   90.00
_cell.angle_gamma   90.00
#
_symmetry.space_group_name_H-M   'P 1'
#
loop_
_entity.id
_entity.type
_entity.pdbx_description
1 polymer ?
#
loop_
_entity_poly.entity_id
_entity_poly.type
_entity_poly.pdbx_seq_one_letter_code
_entity_poly.pdbx_strand_id
1 'polypeptide(L)'
;AYNAPTILMIGYEESEQYRNEMEEGILSGQQDASIVASHIMLEATELGLGSVWVDGFPNTKTAEVFHLPKSVKLVCLMPLGYAADDAMPAPMHEKYRPIEEMVKIL
;
A
#
# COMPACT_ATOMS: atom_id res chain seq x y z
N ALA A 1 -2.90 -9.43 12.24
CA ALA A 1 -2.17 -9.55 10.97
C ALA A 1 -0.67 -9.59 11.26
N TYR A 2 -0.01 -10.68 10.93
CA TYR A 2 1.44 -10.87 11.10
C TYR A 2 1.98 -10.66 12.52
N ASN A 3 1.12 -10.69 13.54
CA ASN A 3 1.46 -10.36 14.94
C ASN A 3 2.16 -9.01 15.11
N ALA A 4 1.98 -8.09 14.16
CA ALA A 4 2.55 -6.76 14.22
C ALA A 4 1.85 -5.91 15.30
N PRO A 5 2.60 -5.13 16.08
CA PRO A 5 2.03 -4.29 17.14
C PRO A 5 1.29 -3.07 16.60
N THR A 6 1.57 -2.68 15.35
CA THR A 6 1.01 -1.51 14.69
C THR A 6 0.55 -1.86 13.28
N ILE A 7 -0.62 -1.36 12.90
CA ILE A 7 -1.12 -1.47 11.53
C ILE A 7 -1.50 -0.06 11.07
N LEU A 8 -0.88 0.41 9.99
CA LEU A 8 -1.31 1.62 9.32
C LEU A 8 -2.43 1.29 8.32
N MET A 9 -3.44 2.11 8.31
CA MET A 9 -4.47 2.10 7.27
C MET A 9 -4.17 3.24 6.30
N ILE A 10 -3.91 2.93 5.06
CA ILE A 10 -3.54 3.91 4.04
C ILE A 10 -4.69 4.04 3.06
N GLY A 11 -5.12 5.26 2.85
CA GLY A 11 -6.24 5.60 2.00
C GLY A 11 -6.17 7.03 1.51
N TYR A 12 -7.22 7.46 0.84
CA TYR A 12 -7.34 8.82 0.31
C TYR A 12 -8.76 9.36 0.49
N GLU A 13 -8.87 10.67 0.52
CA GLU A 13 -10.15 11.38 0.48
C GLU A 13 -10.63 11.49 -0.98
N GLU A 14 -11.72 10.82 -1.30
CA GLU A 14 -12.23 10.70 -2.67
C GLU A 14 -12.56 12.07 -3.30
N SER A 15 -13.04 13.01 -2.49
CA SER A 15 -13.41 14.35 -2.94
C SER A 15 -12.23 15.25 -3.29
N GLU A 16 -11.03 14.94 -2.77
CA GLU A 16 -9.82 15.76 -2.94
C GLU A 16 -8.83 15.20 -3.96
N GLN A 17 -9.11 14.02 -4.53
CA GLN A 17 -8.22 13.43 -5.52
C GLN A 17 -8.20 14.23 -6.82
N TYR A 18 -7.06 14.22 -7.51
CA TYR A 18 -6.96 14.76 -8.87
C TYR A 18 -7.89 13.99 -9.82
N ARG A 19 -8.57 14.72 -10.68
CA ARG A 19 -9.41 14.21 -11.76
C ARG A 19 -8.87 14.73 -13.09
N ASN A 20 -8.64 13.83 -14.02
CA ASN A 20 -8.20 14.23 -15.35
C ASN A 20 -9.37 14.91 -16.10
N GLU A 21 -9.18 16.18 -16.43
CA GLU A 21 -10.21 16.95 -17.15
C GLU A 21 -10.31 16.60 -18.64
N MET A 22 -9.28 15.94 -19.18
CA MET A 22 -9.22 15.56 -20.59
C MET A 22 -9.81 14.18 -20.85
N GLU A 23 -9.93 13.34 -19.83
CA GLU A 23 -10.47 11.98 -19.95
C GLU A 23 -11.19 11.57 -18.68
N GLU A 24 -12.49 11.30 -18.80
CA GLU A 24 -13.33 10.88 -17.68
C GLU A 24 -12.86 9.53 -17.10
N GLY A 25 -12.94 9.38 -15.79
CA GLY A 25 -12.60 8.16 -15.08
C GLY A 25 -11.13 7.98 -14.73
N ILE A 26 -10.26 8.88 -15.16
CA ILE A 26 -8.86 8.88 -14.75
C ILE A 26 -8.70 9.68 -13.47
N LEU A 27 -8.43 8.99 -12.39
CA LEU A 27 -8.37 9.50 -11.02
C LEU A 27 -7.05 9.14 -10.36
N SER A 28 -6.55 9.99 -9.47
CA SER A 28 -5.22 9.79 -8.85
C SER A 28 -5.24 9.18 -7.45
N GLY A 29 -6.37 9.15 -6.76
CA GLY A 29 -6.41 8.86 -5.32
C GLY A 29 -5.69 7.58 -4.92
N GLN A 30 -5.96 6.48 -5.60
CA GLN A 30 -5.30 5.21 -5.33
C GLN A 30 -3.79 5.26 -5.67
N GLN A 31 -3.44 5.94 -6.74
CA GLN A 31 -2.05 6.14 -7.16
C GLN A 31 -1.28 6.98 -6.13
N ASP A 32 -1.83 8.10 -5.70
CA ASP A 32 -1.22 8.99 -4.70
C ASP A 32 -1.01 8.27 -3.36
N ALA A 33 -2.02 7.55 -2.87
CA ALA A 33 -1.94 6.77 -1.65
C ALA A 33 -0.87 5.67 -1.76
N SER A 34 -0.72 5.03 -2.92
CA SER A 34 0.28 4.00 -3.17
C SER A 34 1.70 4.55 -3.18
N ILE A 35 1.89 5.76 -3.70
CA ILE A 35 3.19 6.46 -3.65
C ILE A 35 3.57 6.75 -2.18
N VAL A 36 2.65 7.27 -1.39
CA VAL A 36 2.88 7.51 0.05
C VAL A 36 3.20 6.21 0.78
N ALA A 37 2.43 5.14 0.53
CA ALA A 37 2.67 3.83 1.14
C ALA A 37 4.06 3.29 0.83
N SER A 38 4.53 3.43 -0.41
CA SER A 38 5.88 3.01 -0.83
C SER A 38 6.97 3.79 -0.08
N HIS A 39 6.80 5.10 0.10
CA HIS A 39 7.73 5.90 0.90
C HIS A 39 7.74 5.50 2.38
N ILE A 40 6.58 5.17 2.95
CA ILE A 40 6.49 4.67 4.33
C ILE A 40 7.28 3.36 4.48
N MET A 41 7.19 2.44 3.52
CA MET A 41 7.96 1.18 3.55
C MET A 41 9.47 1.42 3.51
N LEU A 42 9.93 2.38 2.70
CA LEU A 42 11.35 2.76 2.64
C LEU A 42 11.82 3.37 3.96
N GLU A 43 11.05 4.29 4.54
CA GLU A 43 11.36 4.88 5.84
C GLU A 43 11.34 3.85 6.96
N ALA A 44 10.38 2.94 6.97
CA ALA A 44 10.33 1.84 7.93
C ALA A 44 11.62 1.00 7.87
N THR A 45 12.10 0.70 6.68
CA THR A 45 13.37 -0.03 6.47
C THR A 45 14.56 0.75 7.02
N GLU A 46 14.65 2.04 6.77
CA GLU A 46 15.70 2.92 7.31
C GLU A 46 15.70 2.94 8.85
N LEU A 47 14.52 2.88 9.45
CA LEU A 47 14.34 2.81 10.91
C LEU A 47 14.53 1.40 11.50
N GLY A 48 14.90 0.41 10.69
CA GLY A 48 15.06 -0.99 11.12
C GLY A 48 13.75 -1.73 11.38
N LEU A 49 12.63 -1.22 10.87
CA LEU A 49 11.31 -1.85 10.98
C LEU A 49 11.03 -2.72 9.75
N GLY A 50 10.36 -3.83 9.98
CA GLY A 50 9.71 -4.60 8.93
C GLY A 50 8.32 -4.04 8.62
N SER A 51 7.93 -4.11 7.37
CA SER A 51 6.61 -3.74 6.89
C SER A 51 6.11 -4.71 5.84
N VAL A 52 4.80 -4.81 5.67
CA VAL A 52 4.20 -5.59 4.61
C VAL A 52 3.01 -4.83 4.03
N TRP A 53 2.89 -4.86 2.71
CA TRP A 53 1.74 -4.33 1.99
C TRP A 53 0.65 -5.39 1.90
N VAL A 54 -0.53 -5.10 2.43
CA VAL A 54 -1.68 -6.02 2.42
C VAL A 54 -2.82 -5.42 1.62
N ASP A 55 -3.16 -6.06 0.50
CA ASP A 55 -4.34 -5.72 -0.33
C ASP A 55 -5.53 -6.64 -0.05
N GLY A 56 -5.28 -7.83 0.47
CA GLY A 56 -6.29 -8.86 0.70
C GLY A 56 -7.14 -8.63 1.94
N PHE A 57 -7.97 -7.57 1.95
CA PHE A 57 -8.90 -7.27 3.03
C PHE A 57 -10.19 -6.62 2.48
N PRO A 58 -11.30 -6.65 3.23
CA PRO A 58 -12.56 -6.04 2.80
C PRO A 58 -12.54 -4.51 3.05
N ASN A 59 -12.04 -3.74 2.08
CA ASN A 59 -11.78 -2.30 2.22
C ASN A 59 -12.96 -1.50 2.80
N THR A 60 -14.15 -1.62 2.21
CA THR A 60 -15.34 -0.89 2.65
C THR A 60 -15.75 -1.27 4.06
N LYS A 61 -15.83 -2.57 4.35
CA LYS A 61 -16.21 -3.06 5.67
C LYS A 61 -15.20 -2.65 6.75
N THR A 62 -13.92 -2.65 6.41
CA THR A 62 -12.87 -2.19 7.32
C THR A 62 -13.04 -0.71 7.65
N ALA A 63 -13.27 0.12 6.63
CA ALA A 63 -13.55 1.55 6.84
C ALA A 63 -14.78 1.79 7.73
N GLU A 64 -15.85 1.02 7.55
CA GLU A 64 -17.05 1.09 8.38
C GLU A 64 -16.79 0.72 9.84
N VAL A 65 -16.06 -0.39 10.09
CA VAL A 65 -15.71 -0.84 11.45
C VAL A 65 -14.90 0.21 12.20
N PHE A 66 -14.02 0.91 11.51
CA PHE A 66 -13.21 1.99 12.10
C PHE A 66 -13.88 3.36 12.03
N HIS A 67 -15.15 3.41 11.64
CA HIS A 67 -15.95 4.66 11.56
C HIS A 67 -15.30 5.75 10.69
N LEU A 68 -14.62 5.37 9.64
CA LEU A 68 -14.06 6.31 8.68
C LEU A 68 -15.20 6.97 7.86
N PRO A 69 -15.07 8.24 7.47
CA PRO A 69 -16.02 8.86 6.56
C PRO A 69 -16.18 8.06 5.26
N LYS A 70 -17.39 8.04 4.68
CA LYS A 70 -17.64 7.31 3.43
C LYS A 70 -16.82 7.79 2.24
N SER A 71 -16.36 9.04 2.30
CA SER A 71 -15.47 9.64 1.31
C SER A 71 -14.02 9.15 1.39
N VAL A 72 -13.63 8.53 2.51
CA VAL A 72 -12.29 7.93 2.67
C VAL A 72 -12.29 6.54 2.07
N LYS A 73 -11.40 6.33 1.11
CA LYS A 73 -11.19 5.03 0.44
C LYS A 73 -9.87 4.41 0.90
N LEU A 74 -9.95 3.24 1.52
CA LEU A 74 -8.75 2.50 1.91
C LEU A 74 -8.11 1.82 0.70
N VAL A 75 -6.79 1.90 0.62
CA VAL A 75 -5.97 1.30 -0.44
C VAL A 75 -5.26 0.06 0.08
N CYS A 76 -4.54 0.17 1.18
CA CYS A 76 -3.85 -0.97 1.77
C CYS A 76 -3.79 -0.88 3.29
N LEU A 77 -3.55 -2.01 3.91
CA LEU A 77 -3.12 -2.10 5.30
C LEU A 77 -1.62 -2.38 5.34
N MET A 78 -0.94 -1.77 6.29
CA MET A 78 0.51 -1.94 6.43
C MET A 78 0.86 -2.27 7.89
N PRO A 79 0.95 -3.57 8.22
CA PRO A 79 1.54 -4.02 9.47
C PRO A 79 3.00 -3.57 9.58
N LEU A 80 3.37 -3.04 10.75
CA LEU A 80 4.71 -2.58 11.10
C LEU A 80 5.19 -3.23 12.39
N GLY A 81 6.47 -3.59 12.43
CA GLY A 81 7.10 -4.13 13.61
C GLY A 81 8.56 -4.52 13.37
N TYR A 82 9.25 -4.88 14.42
CA TYR A 82 10.57 -5.48 14.28
C TYR A 82 10.45 -6.92 13.77
N ALA A 83 11.36 -7.31 12.88
CA ALA A 83 11.42 -8.69 12.41
C ALA A 83 11.72 -9.64 13.57
N ALA A 84 11.11 -10.82 13.54
CA ALA A 84 11.48 -11.90 14.48
C ALA A 84 12.91 -12.40 14.16
N ASP A 85 13.59 -12.95 15.17
CA ASP A 85 14.99 -13.42 15.02
C ASP A 85 15.14 -14.52 13.95
N ASP A 86 14.08 -15.27 13.70
CA ASP A 86 14.01 -16.34 12.70
C ASP A 86 13.33 -15.91 11.38
N ALA A 87 13.07 -14.63 11.20
CA ALA A 87 12.44 -14.11 9.99
C ALA A 87 13.32 -14.37 8.75
N MET A 88 12.68 -14.91 7.72
CA MET A 88 13.30 -15.16 6.43
C MET A 88 12.53 -14.44 5.32
N PRO A 89 13.21 -13.93 4.28
CA PRO A 89 12.53 -13.36 3.12
C PRO A 89 11.60 -14.40 2.46
N ALA A 90 10.46 -13.94 1.97
CA ALA A 90 9.55 -14.81 1.22
C ALA A 90 10.25 -15.32 -0.06
N PRO A 91 9.97 -16.56 -0.50
CA PRO A 91 10.60 -17.13 -1.71
C PRO A 91 10.37 -16.31 -2.99
N MET A 92 9.31 -15.52 -3.02
CA MET A 92 9.00 -14.63 -4.15
C MET A 92 9.78 -13.31 -4.14
N HIS A 93 10.47 -12.99 -3.04
CA HIS A 93 11.17 -11.72 -2.88
C HIS A 93 12.26 -11.47 -3.93
N GLU A 94 12.90 -12.53 -4.42
CA GLU A 94 13.98 -12.47 -5.41
C GLU A 94 13.54 -12.91 -6.82
N LYS A 95 12.24 -13.10 -7.04
CA LYS A 95 11.72 -13.50 -8.36
C LYS A 95 11.26 -12.30 -9.14
N TYR A 96 11.96 -12.01 -10.21
CA TYR A 96 11.67 -10.92 -11.14
C TYR A 96 11.41 -11.46 -12.54
N ARG A 97 10.57 -10.76 -13.29
CA ARG A 97 10.46 -10.98 -14.73
C ARG A 97 11.72 -10.45 -15.42
N PRO A 98 12.14 -11.05 -16.55
CA PRO A 98 13.18 -10.47 -17.38
C PRO A 98 12.83 -9.03 -17.77
N ILE A 99 13.86 -8.16 -17.83
CA ILE A 99 13.65 -6.74 -18.13
C ILE A 99 13.00 -6.53 -19.51
N GLU A 100 13.28 -7.40 -20.46
CA GLU A 100 12.77 -7.38 -21.82
C GLU A 100 11.27 -7.61 -21.90
N GLU A 101 10.69 -8.28 -20.90
CA GLU A 101 9.23 -8.46 -20.79
C GLU A 101 8.53 -7.24 -20.20
N MET A 102 9.26 -6.39 -19.47
CA MET A 102 8.69 -5.26 -18.72
C MET A 102 8.97 -3.92 -19.37
N VAL A 103 10.05 -3.80 -20.14
CA VAL A 103 10.49 -2.56 -20.76
C VAL A 103 10.52 -2.71 -22.26
N LYS A 104 9.85 -1.78 -22.96
CA LYS A 104 9.89 -1.68 -24.41
C LYS A 104 10.50 -0.33 -24.79
N ILE A 105 11.57 -0.36 -25.57
CA ILE A 105 12.16 0.82 -26.18
C ILE A 105 11.40 1.09 -27.48
N LEU A 106 10.84 2.29 -27.61
CA LEU A 106 10.07 2.72 -28.77
C LEU A 106 10.99 3.44 -29.78
#